data_21b4442c1cad4dad481872ad6c801893
#
_entry.id   21b4442c1cad4dad481872ad6c801893
#
_cell.length_a   1.000
_cell.length_b   1.000
_cell.length_c   1.000
_cell.angle_alpha   90.00
_cell.angle_beta   90.00
_cell.angle_gamma   90.00
#
_symmetry.space_group_name_H-M   'P 1'
#
loop_
_entity.id
_entity.type
_entity.pdbx_description
1 polymer ?
#
loop_
_entity_poly.entity_id
_entity_poly.type
_entity_poly.pdbx_seq_one_letter_code
_entity_poly.pdbx_strand_id
1 'polypeptide(L)'
;MKFCKVVAIMNITDYNVLHEPIQRLDVPGVTVSMVKGFGDYVNNFSPFGFSDNMKLEIYTTEEQAETIAAELSSLADQLTEGGGVVAIEPVHQLMNVRKLDD
;
A
#
# COMPACT_ATOMS: atom_id res chain seq x y z
N MET A 1 6.47 21.86 -2.01
CA MET A 1 6.67 20.42 -1.83
C MET A 1 5.53 19.67 -2.48
N LYS A 2 5.84 18.68 -3.28
CA LYS A 2 4.82 17.88 -3.95
C LYS A 2 4.59 16.59 -3.18
N PHE A 3 3.33 16.17 -3.12
CA PHE A 3 2.93 14.97 -2.41
C PHE A 3 2.41 13.91 -3.36
N CYS A 4 2.55 12.69 -2.92
CA CYS A 4 2.05 11.50 -3.62
C CYS A 4 1.36 10.59 -2.64
N LYS A 5 0.54 9.70 -3.19
CA LYS A 5 0.00 8.57 -2.44
C LYS A 5 0.57 7.31 -3.07
N VAL A 6 1.20 6.48 -2.25
CA VAL A 6 1.65 5.15 -2.69
C VAL A 6 0.59 4.16 -2.24
N VAL A 7 0.07 3.39 -3.18
CA VAL A 7 -0.98 2.42 -2.93
C VAL A 7 -0.46 1.04 -3.28
N ALA A 8 -0.63 0.09 -2.39
CA ALA A 8 -0.31 -1.31 -2.66
C ALA A 8 -1.55 -2.15 -2.39
N ILE A 9 -1.85 -3.06 -3.29
CA ILE A 9 -2.89 -4.07 -3.08
C ILE A 9 -2.20 -5.40 -3.16
N MET A 10 -2.28 -6.16 -2.07
CA MET A 10 -1.56 -7.43 -1.93
C MET A 10 -2.55 -8.55 -1.62
N ASN A 11 -2.32 -9.70 -2.20
CA ASN A 11 -3.15 -10.87 -1.94
C ASN A 11 -2.78 -11.49 -0.59
N ILE A 12 -3.07 -10.77 0.47
CA ILE A 12 -2.82 -11.16 1.86
C ILE A 12 -4.13 -10.97 2.62
N THR A 13 -4.55 -12.01 3.34
CA THR A 13 -5.79 -11.95 4.12
C THR A 13 -5.55 -11.86 5.60
N ASP A 14 -4.34 -12.17 6.06
CA ASP A 14 -4.01 -12.14 7.47
C ASP A 14 -3.18 -10.89 7.79
N TYR A 15 -3.82 -9.93 8.46
CA TYR A 15 -3.16 -8.69 8.86
C TYR A 15 -1.91 -8.96 9.72
N ASN A 16 -1.90 -10.04 10.48
CA ASN A 16 -0.78 -10.31 11.40
C ASN A 16 0.54 -10.49 10.67
N VAL A 17 0.53 -10.96 9.41
CA VAL A 17 1.78 -11.10 8.65
C VAL A 17 2.30 -9.75 8.19
N LEU A 18 1.45 -8.72 8.14
CA LEU A 18 1.85 -7.37 7.73
C LEU A 18 2.21 -6.46 8.88
N HIS A 19 1.70 -6.75 10.08
CA HIS A 19 1.80 -5.82 11.21
C HIS A 19 3.23 -5.36 11.49
N GLU A 20 4.14 -6.31 11.65
CA GLU A 20 5.52 -5.99 11.96
C GLU A 20 6.29 -5.38 10.79
N PRO A 21 6.20 -5.94 9.57
CA PRO A 21 6.87 -5.32 8.43
C PRO A 21 6.40 -3.88 8.16
N ILE A 22 5.11 -3.59 8.33
CA ILE A 22 4.58 -2.25 8.12
C ILE A 22 5.20 -1.27 9.12
N GLN A 23 5.36 -1.69 10.37
CA GLN A 23 5.93 -0.82 11.39
C GLN A 23 7.39 -0.48 11.14
N ARG A 24 8.08 -1.27 10.33
CA ARG A 24 9.46 -1.01 9.97
C ARG A 24 9.62 -0.02 8.83
N LEU A 25 8.52 0.32 8.16
CA LEU A 25 8.58 1.31 7.08
C LEU A 25 8.83 2.69 7.69
N ASP A 26 9.76 3.41 7.09
CA ASP A 26 10.05 4.78 7.52
C ASP A 26 9.10 5.73 6.79
N VAL A 27 7.87 5.80 7.28
CA VAL A 27 6.81 6.59 6.67
C VAL A 27 6.00 7.30 7.74
N PRO A 28 5.35 8.43 7.41
CA PRO A 28 4.55 9.17 8.39
C PRO A 28 3.35 8.41 8.92
N GLY A 29 2.78 7.55 8.09
CA GLY A 29 1.64 6.74 8.49
C GLY A 29 1.19 5.82 7.38
N VAL A 30 0.45 4.80 7.75
CA VAL A 30 -0.08 3.81 6.81
C VAL A 30 -1.54 3.57 7.14
N THR A 31 -2.38 3.61 6.12
CA THR A 31 -3.77 3.19 6.24
C THR A 31 -3.90 1.81 5.61
N VAL A 32 -4.49 0.89 6.35
CA VAL A 32 -4.69 -0.49 5.90
C VAL A 32 -6.17 -0.78 5.85
N SER A 33 -6.62 -1.36 4.75
CA SER A 33 -8.01 -1.77 4.61
C SER A 33 -8.09 -3.10 3.88
N MET A 34 -9.15 -3.84 4.15
CA MET A 34 -9.45 -5.08 3.45
C MET A 34 -10.35 -4.74 2.27
N VAL A 35 -9.99 -5.20 1.08
CA VAL A 35 -10.75 -4.93 -0.13
C VAL A 35 -10.96 -6.22 -0.91
N LYS A 36 -11.99 -6.24 -1.74
CA LYS A 36 -12.22 -7.36 -2.64
C LYS A 36 -11.83 -6.95 -4.05
N GLY A 37 -11.21 -7.88 -4.77
CA GLY A 37 -10.81 -7.62 -6.13
C GLY A 37 -10.79 -8.89 -6.96
N PHE A 38 -10.76 -8.72 -8.27
CA PHE A 38 -10.54 -9.83 -9.19
C PHE A 38 -9.70 -9.30 -10.36
N GLY A 39 -9.10 -10.25 -11.07
CA GLY A 39 -8.22 -9.91 -12.18
C GLY A 39 -6.80 -10.34 -11.91
N ASP A 40 -5.97 -10.30 -12.95
CA ASP A 40 -4.60 -10.81 -12.90
C ASP A 40 -3.73 -10.09 -11.87
N TYR A 41 -3.95 -8.78 -11.71
CA TYR A 41 -3.09 -7.97 -10.86
C TYR A 41 -3.37 -8.17 -9.36
N VAL A 42 -4.54 -8.71 -9.01
CA VAL A 42 -4.89 -8.94 -7.59
C VAL A 42 -5.01 -10.41 -7.24
N ASN A 43 -5.19 -11.29 -8.23
CA ASN A 43 -5.38 -12.70 -7.97
C ASN A 43 -4.96 -13.54 -9.17
N ASN A 44 -3.69 -13.92 -9.21
CA ASN A 44 -3.15 -14.72 -10.30
C ASN A 44 -3.69 -16.15 -10.32
N PHE A 45 -4.17 -16.63 -9.18
CA PHE A 45 -4.62 -18.02 -9.07
C PHE A 45 -6.08 -18.20 -9.46
N SER A 46 -6.86 -17.14 -9.37
CA SER A 46 -8.28 -17.18 -9.69
C SER A 46 -8.73 -15.85 -10.27
N PRO A 47 -8.26 -15.51 -11.48
CA PRO A 47 -8.47 -14.16 -12.03
C PRO A 47 -9.93 -13.82 -12.31
N PHE A 48 -10.80 -14.81 -12.38
CA PHE A 48 -12.23 -14.58 -12.65
C PHE A 48 -13.08 -14.56 -11.39
N GLY A 49 -12.49 -14.85 -10.22
CA GLY A 49 -13.20 -14.83 -8.95
C GLY A 49 -12.73 -13.66 -8.09
N PHE A 50 -13.62 -13.18 -7.22
CA PHE A 50 -13.22 -12.17 -6.24
C PHE A 50 -12.39 -12.80 -5.13
N SER A 51 -11.37 -12.07 -4.70
CA SER A 51 -10.54 -12.48 -3.57
C SER A 51 -10.44 -11.32 -2.59
N ASP A 52 -10.15 -11.66 -1.34
CA ASP A 52 -9.84 -10.67 -0.33
C ASP A 52 -8.38 -10.26 -0.48
N ASN A 53 -8.15 -8.97 -0.40
CA ASN A 53 -6.81 -8.41 -0.53
C ASN A 53 -6.62 -7.34 0.54
N MET A 54 -5.38 -7.09 0.89
CA MET A 54 -5.03 -6.00 1.79
C MET A 54 -4.61 -4.80 0.95
N LYS A 55 -5.17 -3.63 1.26
CA LYS A 55 -4.80 -2.39 0.60
C LYS A 55 -4.07 -1.49 1.58
N LEU A 56 -2.88 -1.06 1.21
CA LEU A 56 -2.09 -0.12 1.99
C LEU A 56 -2.04 1.21 1.27
N GLU A 57 -2.22 2.29 2.01
CA GLU A 57 -2.14 3.64 1.45
C GLU A 57 -1.21 4.49 2.30
N ILE A 58 -0.25 5.13 1.65
CA ILE A 58 0.77 5.93 2.32
C ILE A 58 0.88 7.26 1.60
N TYR A 59 0.64 8.35 2.32
CA TYR A 59 0.91 9.69 1.79
C TYR A 59 2.36 10.04 2.11
N THR A 60 3.05 10.54 1.10
CA THR A 60 4.47 10.86 1.21
C THR A 60 4.84 11.98 0.25
N THR A 61 6.11 12.34 0.23
CA THR A 61 6.62 13.32 -0.73
C THR A 61 6.96 12.63 -2.06
N GLU A 62 6.95 13.41 -3.12
CA GLU A 62 7.35 12.91 -4.43
C GLU A 62 8.76 12.31 -4.40
N GLU A 63 9.65 12.91 -3.61
CA GLU A 63 11.04 12.45 -3.52
C GLU A 63 11.17 11.06 -2.92
N GLN A 64 10.28 10.68 -2.01
CA GLN A 64 10.37 9.41 -1.31
C GLN A 64 9.45 8.34 -1.87
N ALA A 65 8.55 8.72 -2.77
CA ALA A 65 7.51 7.81 -3.25
C ALA A 65 8.08 6.56 -3.91
N GLU A 66 9.09 6.70 -4.74
CA GLU A 66 9.66 5.53 -5.44
C GLU A 66 10.34 4.56 -4.48
N THR A 67 11.03 5.08 -3.47
CA THR A 67 11.67 4.24 -2.46
C THR A 67 10.62 3.45 -1.69
N ILE A 68 9.55 4.12 -1.28
CA ILE A 68 8.46 3.48 -0.55
C ILE A 68 7.77 2.44 -1.43
N ALA A 69 7.52 2.78 -2.69
CA ALA A 69 6.90 1.85 -3.62
C ALA A 69 7.76 0.59 -3.81
N ALA A 70 9.08 0.77 -3.91
CA ALA A 70 10.00 -0.36 -4.04
C ALA A 70 9.97 -1.25 -2.79
N GLU A 71 9.91 -0.65 -1.61
CA GLU A 71 9.83 -1.41 -0.37
C GLU A 71 8.53 -2.21 -0.28
N LEU A 72 7.41 -1.60 -0.67
CA LEU A 72 6.12 -2.30 -0.69
C LEU A 72 6.09 -3.41 -1.71
N SER A 73 6.69 -3.18 -2.88
CA SER A 73 6.78 -4.21 -3.92
C SER A 73 7.59 -5.41 -3.43
N SER A 74 8.71 -5.15 -2.77
CA SER A 74 9.54 -6.20 -2.20
C SER A 74 8.79 -6.99 -1.13
N LEU A 75 8.03 -6.27 -0.29
CA LEU A 75 7.24 -6.89 0.76
C LEU A 75 6.17 -7.80 0.17
N ALA A 76 5.47 -7.33 -0.86
CA ALA A 76 4.46 -8.12 -1.54
C ALA A 76 5.07 -9.38 -2.16
N ASP A 77 6.24 -9.25 -2.77
CA ASP A 77 6.93 -10.40 -3.37
C ASP A 77 7.32 -11.44 -2.33
N GLN A 78 7.74 -10.99 -1.15
CA GLN A 78 8.15 -11.90 -0.07
C GLN A 78 6.97 -12.59 0.60
N LEU A 79 5.84 -11.91 0.73
CA LEU A 79 4.73 -12.38 1.55
C LEU A 79 3.59 -13.01 0.76
N THR A 80 3.61 -12.90 -0.56
CA THR A 80 2.52 -13.44 -1.39
C THR A 80 3.05 -14.34 -2.48
N GLU A 81 2.22 -15.29 -2.91
CA GLU A 81 2.50 -16.07 -4.11
C GLU A 81 1.82 -15.43 -5.33
N GLY A 82 0.70 -14.76 -5.10
CA GLY A 82 -0.06 -14.13 -6.16
C GLY A 82 0.41 -12.73 -6.53
N GLY A 83 1.28 -12.16 -5.70
CA GLY A 83 1.78 -10.81 -5.93
C GLY A 83 0.77 -9.75 -5.56
N GLY A 84 0.69 -8.73 -6.40
CA GLY A 84 -0.18 -7.59 -6.17
C GLY A 84 0.19 -6.48 -7.12
N VAL A 85 -0.21 -5.27 -6.76
CA VAL A 85 0.09 -4.09 -7.56
C VAL A 85 0.51 -2.97 -6.61
N VAL A 86 1.46 -2.16 -7.06
CA VAL A 86 1.87 -0.94 -6.37
C VAL A 86 1.78 0.20 -7.35
N ALA A 87 1.15 1.28 -6.92
CA ALA A 87 0.97 2.46 -7.77
C ALA A 87 1.37 3.72 -7.00
N ILE A 88 1.86 4.70 -7.75
CA ILE A 88 2.16 6.03 -7.21
C ILE A 88 1.18 6.99 -7.86
N GLU A 89 0.43 7.73 -7.04
CA GLU A 89 -0.58 8.67 -7.52
C GLU A 89 -0.22 10.07 -7.06
N PRO A 90 -0.32 11.07 -7.94
CA PRO A 90 -0.09 12.44 -7.50
C PRO A 90 -1.22 12.90 -6.59
N VAL A 91 -0.86 13.72 -5.60
CA VAL A 91 -1.82 14.31 -4.67
C VAL A 91 -1.77 15.82 -4.88
N HIS A 92 -2.90 16.38 -5.31
CA HIS A 92 -2.97 17.80 -5.58
C HIS A 92 -2.72 18.63 -4.32
N GLN A 93 -3.28 18.21 -3.22
CA GLN A 93 -3.13 18.94 -1.96
C GLN A 93 -3.30 17.96 -0.79
N LEU A 94 -2.46 18.12 0.22
CA LEU A 94 -2.51 17.32 1.43
C LEU A 94 -2.50 18.26 2.62
N MET A 95 -3.52 18.16 3.47
CA MET A 95 -3.65 18.99 4.64
C MET A 95 -3.90 18.16 5.87
N ASN A 96 -3.24 18.47 6.96
CA ASN A 96 -3.56 17.88 8.25
C ASN A 96 -4.85 18.52 8.77
N VAL A 97 -5.81 17.70 9.15
CA VAL A 97 -7.09 18.20 9.65
C VAL A 97 -6.91 18.89 10.98
N ARG A 98 -6.02 18.33 11.81
CA ARG A 98 -5.77 18.90 13.13
C ARG A 98 -4.38 19.47 13.18
N LYS A 99 -4.30 20.78 13.38
CA LYS A 99 -3.02 21.43 13.59
C LYS A 99 -2.67 21.32 15.06
N LEU A 100 -1.42 20.96 15.32
CA LEU A 100 -0.88 21.03 16.67
C LEU A 100 -0.48 22.46 16.92
N ASP A 101 -0.75 22.94 18.12
CA ASP A 101 -0.35 24.28 18.50
C ASP A 101 1.16 24.34 18.63
N ASP A 102 1.67 25.42 18.13
CA ASP A 102 3.10 25.64 18.16
C ASP A 102 3.53 26.27 19.47
#